data_e599210de8045e019646e4f6a65b95ad
#
_entry.id   e599210de8045e019646e4f6a65b95ad
#
_cell.length_a   1.000
_cell.length_b   1.000
_cell.length_c   1.000
_cell.angle_alpha   90.00
_cell.angle_beta   90.00
_cell.angle_gamma   90.00
#
_symmetry.space_group_name_H-M   'P 1'
#
loop_
_entity.id
_entity.type
_entity.pdbx_description
1 polymer ?
#
loop_
_entity_poly.entity_id
_entity_poly.type
_entity_poly.pdbx_seq_one_letter_code
_entity_poly.pdbx_strand_id
1 'polypeptide(L)'
;MKNTPFIAVTSQPVPYHADTTAIFNTLCKQNSNSLLLDSAEIGSKNSLQSLILINAAVKITCLGNQVTFRALNANGKQVLNEIHPVLSQLGTVSAVNFDNEFSVQFAPLDNQLDEDSKLQAATIFDGLRVISNHYQHSSTP
;
A
#
# COMPACT_ATOMS: atom_id res chain seq x y z
N MET A 1 -26.38 -3.30 6.45
CA MET A 1 -25.05 -3.81 6.83
C MET A 1 -24.05 -3.44 5.77
N LYS A 2 -23.05 -2.66 6.11
CA LYS A 2 -21.92 -2.46 5.21
C LYS A 2 -21.08 -3.74 5.22
N ASN A 3 -21.10 -4.48 4.14
CA ASN A 3 -20.17 -5.59 3.98
C ASN A 3 -18.76 -5.00 3.91
N THR A 4 -17.97 -5.24 4.94
CA THR A 4 -16.56 -4.88 4.92
C THR A 4 -15.89 -5.68 3.81
N PRO A 5 -15.20 -5.03 2.85
CA PRO A 5 -14.50 -5.75 1.81
C PRO A 5 -13.44 -6.69 2.40
N PHE A 6 -13.33 -7.84 1.81
CA PHE A 6 -12.53 -8.93 2.34
C PHE A 6 -11.43 -9.33 1.35
N ILE A 7 -10.21 -9.42 1.84
CA ILE A 7 -9.09 -9.95 1.06
C ILE A 7 -8.88 -11.41 1.44
N ALA A 8 -9.06 -12.31 0.48
CA ALA A 8 -8.73 -13.70 0.66
C ALA A 8 -7.21 -13.89 0.64
N VAL A 9 -6.66 -14.43 1.72
CA VAL A 9 -5.24 -14.70 1.84
C VAL A 9 -5.03 -16.22 1.89
N THR A 10 -4.21 -16.73 0.98
CA THR A 10 -3.80 -18.12 0.97
C THR A 10 -2.31 -18.19 1.31
N SER A 11 -1.95 -19.03 2.27
CA SER A 11 -0.56 -19.23 2.69
C SER A 11 -0.14 -20.66 2.38
N GLN A 12 1.06 -20.80 1.82
CA GLN A 12 1.65 -22.10 1.50
C GLN A 12 3.10 -22.11 1.95
N PRO A 13 3.52 -23.10 2.77
CA PRO A 13 4.92 -23.27 3.13
C PRO A 13 5.75 -23.63 1.90
N VAL A 14 6.93 -23.07 1.80
CA VAL A 14 7.92 -23.40 0.77
C VAL A 14 9.25 -23.70 1.43
N PRO A 15 10.16 -24.48 0.77
CA PRO A 15 11.47 -24.72 1.33
C PRO A 15 12.24 -23.44 1.59
N TYR A 16 12.94 -23.39 2.73
CA TYR A 16 13.78 -22.24 3.06
C TYR A 16 14.98 -22.17 2.11
N HIS A 17 15.30 -20.95 1.70
CA HIS A 17 16.44 -20.66 0.84
C HIS A 17 17.25 -19.52 1.44
N ALA A 18 18.55 -19.75 1.67
CA ALA A 18 19.40 -18.77 2.36
C ALA A 18 19.76 -17.55 1.49
N ASP A 19 19.83 -17.72 0.16
CA ASP A 19 20.17 -16.64 -0.76
C ASP A 19 18.94 -15.93 -1.27
N THR A 20 18.46 -14.96 -0.50
CA THR A 20 17.25 -14.17 -0.81
C THR A 20 17.44 -13.30 -2.07
N THR A 21 18.64 -12.81 -2.30
CA THR A 21 18.96 -12.00 -3.49
C THR A 21 18.84 -12.83 -4.77
N ALA A 22 19.34 -14.07 -4.77
CA ALA A 22 19.23 -14.97 -5.92
C ALA A 22 17.76 -15.32 -6.22
N ILE A 23 16.96 -15.60 -5.18
CA ILE A 23 15.51 -15.83 -5.32
C ILE A 23 14.82 -14.60 -5.92
N PHE A 24 15.09 -13.43 -5.38
CA PHE A 24 14.52 -12.17 -5.85
C PHE A 24 14.84 -11.93 -7.33
N ASN A 25 16.10 -12.11 -7.72
CA ASN A 25 16.52 -11.92 -9.11
C ASN A 25 15.85 -12.92 -10.06
N THR A 26 15.67 -14.16 -9.62
CA THR A 26 15.03 -15.20 -10.42
C THR A 26 13.54 -14.97 -10.60
N LEU A 27 12.84 -14.62 -9.51
CA LEU A 27 11.38 -14.47 -9.51
C LEU A 27 10.92 -13.14 -10.08
N CYS A 28 11.66 -12.07 -9.83
CA CYS A 28 11.24 -10.72 -10.19
C CYS A 28 11.76 -10.26 -11.55
N LYS A 29 12.81 -10.87 -12.08
CA LYS A 29 13.33 -10.66 -13.46
C LYS A 29 13.36 -9.19 -13.88
N GLN A 30 13.96 -8.32 -13.07
CA GLN A 30 14.05 -6.87 -13.33
C GLN A 30 12.69 -6.14 -13.36
N ASN A 31 11.65 -6.70 -12.77
CA ASN A 31 10.39 -6.00 -12.61
C ASN A 31 10.55 -4.85 -11.61
N SER A 32 10.36 -3.61 -12.08
CA SER A 32 10.51 -2.40 -11.26
C SER A 32 9.47 -2.25 -10.15
N ASN A 33 8.40 -3.04 -10.19
CA ASN A 33 7.32 -3.04 -9.18
C ASN A 33 7.42 -4.25 -8.24
N SER A 34 8.61 -4.76 -8.06
CA SER A 34 8.94 -5.80 -7.07
C SER A 34 9.83 -5.24 -5.97
N LEU A 35 9.85 -5.91 -4.83
CA LEU A 35 10.55 -5.41 -3.65
C LEU A 35 11.16 -6.57 -2.87
N LEU A 36 12.39 -6.40 -2.44
CA LEU A 36 13.04 -7.26 -1.45
C LEU A 36 13.32 -6.42 -0.20
N LEU A 37 12.75 -6.83 0.92
CA LEU A 37 13.11 -6.32 2.24
C LEU A 37 13.88 -7.42 2.97
N ASP A 38 15.15 -7.17 3.17
CA ASP A 38 16.04 -8.10 3.85
C ASP A 38 16.40 -7.52 5.21
N SER A 39 16.04 -8.23 6.27
CA SER A 39 16.26 -7.79 7.63
C SER A 39 17.61 -8.32 8.13
N ALA A 40 18.52 -7.42 8.42
CA ALA A 40 19.78 -7.72 9.08
C ALA A 40 19.79 -7.05 10.46
N GLU A 41 19.51 -7.81 11.50
CA GLU A 41 19.63 -7.34 12.86
C GLU A 41 20.96 -7.75 13.45
N ILE A 42 21.76 -6.76 13.86
CA ILE A 42 23.05 -6.99 14.52
C ILE A 42 22.77 -7.45 15.96
N GLY A 43 22.99 -8.72 16.25
CA GLY A 43 22.94 -9.27 17.61
C GLY A 43 21.80 -10.24 17.90
N SER A 44 20.84 -10.43 17.02
CA SER A 44 19.78 -11.42 17.18
C SER A 44 19.64 -12.27 15.93
N LYS A 45 20.15 -13.51 16.00
CA LYS A 45 20.05 -14.46 14.88
C LYS A 45 18.65 -15.09 14.74
N ASN A 46 17.75 -14.87 15.70
CA ASN A 46 16.50 -15.62 15.79
C ASN A 46 15.29 -14.88 15.17
N SER A 47 15.47 -13.62 14.72
CA SER A 47 14.36 -12.79 14.19
C SER A 47 14.64 -12.22 12.79
N LEU A 48 15.61 -12.79 12.07
CA LEU A 48 15.88 -12.35 10.71
C LEU A 48 14.77 -12.84 9.77
N GLN A 49 14.05 -11.90 9.19
CA GLN A 49 13.01 -12.18 8.22
C GLN A 49 13.28 -11.40 6.92
N SER A 50 13.04 -12.08 5.82
CA SER A 50 13.06 -11.44 4.51
C SER A 50 11.67 -11.50 3.89
N LEU A 51 11.28 -10.43 3.23
CA LEU A 51 10.02 -10.32 2.53
C LEU A 51 10.27 -9.99 1.07
N ILE A 52 9.69 -10.77 0.17
CA ILE A 52 9.75 -10.52 -1.27
C ILE A 52 8.33 -10.25 -1.77
N LEU A 53 8.13 -9.10 -2.39
CA LEU A 53 6.91 -8.74 -3.10
C LEU A 53 7.15 -8.92 -4.60
N ILE A 54 6.42 -9.83 -5.23
CA ILE A 54 6.63 -10.21 -6.63
C ILE A 54 5.65 -9.49 -7.55
N ASN A 55 4.36 -9.58 -7.27
CA ASN A 55 3.29 -9.02 -8.10
C ASN A 55 2.46 -8.04 -7.29
N ALA A 56 2.90 -6.80 -7.23
CA ALA A 56 2.13 -5.75 -6.58
C ALA A 56 0.84 -5.46 -7.36
N ALA A 57 -0.26 -5.27 -6.64
CA ALA A 57 -1.54 -4.90 -7.24
C ALA A 57 -1.68 -3.39 -7.44
N VAL A 58 -1.17 -2.62 -6.49
CA VAL A 58 -1.26 -1.16 -6.50
C VAL A 58 0.10 -0.55 -6.16
N LYS A 59 0.48 0.46 -6.91
CA LYS A 59 1.62 1.32 -6.60
C LYS A 59 1.13 2.65 -6.06
N ILE A 60 1.65 3.04 -4.90
CA ILE A 60 1.31 4.30 -4.25
C ILE A 60 2.54 5.20 -4.25
N THR A 61 2.38 6.41 -4.76
CA THR A 61 3.46 7.41 -4.81
C THR A 61 3.02 8.68 -4.11
N CYS A 62 3.83 9.17 -3.21
CA CYS A 62 3.58 10.41 -2.49
C CYS A 62 4.57 11.48 -2.94
N LEU A 63 4.05 12.66 -3.28
CA LEU A 63 4.87 13.82 -3.63
C LEU A 63 4.20 15.08 -3.07
N GLY A 64 4.87 15.73 -2.12
CA GLY A 64 4.28 16.86 -1.41
C GLY A 64 2.97 16.47 -0.70
N ASN A 65 1.88 17.15 -1.03
CA ASN A 65 0.56 16.87 -0.47
C ASN A 65 -0.31 16.02 -1.42
N GLN A 66 0.30 15.35 -2.36
CA GLN A 66 -0.40 14.52 -3.34
C GLN A 66 -0.03 13.04 -3.17
N VAL A 67 -1.04 12.19 -3.23
CA VAL A 67 -0.88 10.73 -3.24
C VAL A 67 -1.47 10.20 -4.55
N THR A 68 -0.67 9.45 -5.29
CA THR A 68 -1.09 8.84 -6.55
C THR A 68 -1.21 7.33 -6.37
N PHE A 69 -2.35 6.79 -6.79
CA PHE A 69 -2.65 5.37 -6.75
C PHE A 69 -2.70 4.84 -8.18
N ARG A 70 -1.86 3.86 -8.47
CA ARG A 70 -1.80 3.24 -9.80
C ARG A 70 -2.06 1.75 -9.70
N ALA A 71 -3.03 1.26 -10.49
CA ALA A 71 -3.31 -0.17 -10.60
C ALA A 71 -2.27 -0.83 -11.50
N LEU A 72 -1.71 -1.95 -11.04
CA LEU A 72 -0.71 -2.71 -11.78
C LEU A 72 -1.29 -3.99 -12.41
N ASN A 73 -2.48 -4.40 -11.97
CA ASN A 73 -3.19 -5.57 -12.48
C ASN A 73 -4.69 -5.44 -12.24
N ALA A 74 -5.45 -6.47 -12.59
CA ALA A 74 -6.91 -6.47 -12.44
C ALA A 74 -7.36 -6.32 -10.98
N ASN A 75 -6.67 -6.95 -10.04
CA ASN A 75 -6.95 -6.78 -8.61
C ASN A 75 -6.73 -5.34 -8.17
N GLY A 76 -5.67 -4.70 -8.68
CA GLY A 76 -5.40 -3.30 -8.41
C GLY A 76 -6.50 -2.38 -8.92
N LYS A 77 -7.05 -2.64 -10.09
CA LYS A 77 -8.20 -1.87 -10.63
C LYS A 77 -9.41 -1.96 -9.72
N GLN A 78 -9.70 -3.16 -9.22
CA GLN A 78 -10.80 -3.35 -8.28
C GLN A 78 -10.55 -2.59 -6.97
N VAL A 79 -9.34 -2.63 -6.43
CA VAL A 79 -8.97 -1.87 -5.24
C VAL A 79 -9.17 -0.38 -5.46
N LEU A 80 -8.70 0.16 -6.59
CA LEU A 80 -8.87 1.58 -6.89
C LEU A 80 -10.34 2.00 -6.95
N ASN A 81 -11.20 1.20 -7.56
CA ASN A 81 -12.63 1.46 -7.62
C ASN A 81 -13.27 1.48 -6.22
N GLU A 82 -12.84 0.60 -5.35
CA GLU A 82 -13.40 0.49 -4.00
C GLU A 82 -12.92 1.61 -3.06
N ILE A 83 -11.66 2.03 -3.16
CA ILE A 83 -11.12 3.08 -2.29
C ILE A 83 -11.42 4.50 -2.77
N HIS A 84 -11.75 4.68 -4.03
CA HIS A 84 -12.02 6.00 -4.62
C HIS A 84 -13.07 6.80 -3.84
N PRO A 85 -14.25 6.24 -3.49
CA PRO A 85 -15.26 7.00 -2.72
C PRO A 85 -14.77 7.42 -1.34
N VAL A 86 -13.93 6.61 -0.69
CA VAL A 86 -13.36 6.93 0.62
C VAL A 86 -12.36 8.07 0.50
N LEU A 87 -11.48 8.01 -0.50
CA LEU A 87 -10.46 9.03 -0.74
C LEU A 87 -11.06 10.37 -1.14
N SER A 88 -12.17 10.38 -1.87
CA SER A 88 -12.84 11.62 -2.27
C SER A 88 -13.43 12.39 -1.08
N GLN A 89 -13.61 11.75 0.06
CA GLN A 89 -14.01 12.39 1.31
C GLN A 89 -12.83 13.03 2.05
N LEU A 90 -11.60 12.59 1.77
CA LEU A 90 -10.38 13.06 2.45
C LEU A 90 -9.69 14.20 1.71
N GLY A 91 -9.80 14.23 0.39
CA GLY A 91 -9.12 15.20 -0.44
C GLY A 91 -9.76 15.35 -1.81
N THR A 92 -9.14 16.17 -2.65
CA THR A 92 -9.60 16.37 -4.02
C THR A 92 -9.02 15.31 -4.94
N VAL A 93 -9.88 14.47 -5.50
CA VAL A 93 -9.50 13.42 -6.43
C VAL A 93 -9.46 13.97 -7.85
N SER A 94 -8.36 13.71 -8.55
CA SER A 94 -8.20 13.98 -9.96
C SER A 94 -7.71 12.73 -10.67
N ALA A 95 -8.27 12.43 -11.84
CA ALA A 95 -7.89 11.25 -12.60
C ALA A 95 -7.89 11.52 -14.08
N VAL A 96 -6.90 10.96 -14.76
CA VAL A 96 -6.88 10.85 -16.22
C VAL A 96 -7.64 9.61 -16.64
N ASN A 97 -7.50 8.52 -15.87
CA ASN A 97 -8.17 7.25 -16.10
C ASN A 97 -8.43 6.57 -14.75
N PHE A 98 -9.67 6.64 -14.25
CA PHE A 98 -10.05 6.15 -12.93
C PHE A 98 -9.77 4.66 -12.70
N ASP A 99 -9.82 3.83 -13.75
CA ASP A 99 -9.60 2.40 -13.62
C ASP A 99 -8.12 2.06 -13.39
N ASN A 100 -7.21 2.89 -13.88
CA ASN A 100 -5.79 2.61 -13.86
C ASN A 100 -5.01 3.50 -12.89
N GLU A 101 -5.38 4.76 -12.76
CA GLU A 101 -4.63 5.72 -11.96
C GLU A 101 -5.48 6.92 -11.57
N PHE A 102 -5.36 7.33 -10.32
CA PHE A 102 -5.86 8.62 -9.88
C PHE A 102 -4.97 9.19 -8.78
N SER A 103 -5.04 10.51 -8.60
CA SER A 103 -4.31 11.22 -7.57
C SER A 103 -5.28 11.90 -6.61
N VAL A 104 -4.88 11.97 -5.34
CA VAL A 104 -5.61 12.69 -4.30
C VAL A 104 -4.74 13.81 -3.79
N GLN A 105 -5.25 15.04 -3.88
CA GLN A 105 -4.59 16.22 -3.36
C GLN A 105 -5.16 16.54 -1.99
N PHE A 106 -4.30 16.59 -0.99
CA PHE A 106 -4.66 17.00 0.37
C PHE A 106 -4.36 18.47 0.56
N ALA A 107 -5.20 19.15 1.35
CA ALA A 107 -4.96 20.54 1.68
C ALA A 107 -3.68 20.69 2.50
N PRO A 108 -2.84 21.70 2.22
CA PRO A 108 -1.69 21.96 3.07
C PRO A 108 -2.14 22.30 4.48
N LEU A 109 -1.37 21.88 5.49
CA LEU A 109 -1.65 22.23 6.87
C LEU A 109 -1.54 23.75 7.04
N ASP A 110 -2.60 24.36 7.54
CA ASP A 110 -2.60 25.78 7.89
C ASP A 110 -1.82 25.96 9.20
N ASN A 111 -0.75 26.74 9.15
CA ASN A 111 0.08 27.01 10.32
C ASN A 111 -0.66 27.86 11.38
N GLN A 112 -1.80 28.46 11.01
CA GLN A 112 -2.64 29.24 11.93
C GLN A 112 -3.63 28.39 12.73
N LEU A 113 -3.79 27.11 12.38
CA LEU A 113 -4.63 26.20 13.14
C LEU A 113 -3.96 25.87 14.48
N ASP A 114 -4.79 25.67 15.51
CA ASP A 114 -4.32 25.15 16.78
C ASP A 114 -3.83 23.68 16.63
N GLU A 115 -3.10 23.20 17.61
CA GLU A 115 -2.49 21.86 17.53
C GLU A 115 -3.55 20.75 17.41
N ASP A 116 -4.68 20.89 18.10
CA ASP A 116 -5.74 19.89 18.05
C ASP A 116 -6.39 19.84 16.65
N SER A 117 -6.61 20.99 16.03
CA SER A 117 -7.16 21.08 14.68
C SER A 117 -6.18 20.54 13.63
N LYS A 118 -4.88 20.78 13.81
CA LYS A 118 -3.85 20.20 12.94
C LYS A 118 -3.84 18.68 13.01
N LEU A 119 -4.02 18.10 14.20
CA LEU A 119 -4.07 16.65 14.37
C LEU A 119 -5.30 16.02 13.73
N GLN A 120 -6.39 16.75 13.59
CA GLN A 120 -7.63 16.28 12.98
C GLN A 120 -7.67 16.50 11.45
N ALA A 121 -6.79 17.32 10.90
CA ALA A 121 -6.74 17.58 9.46
C ALA A 121 -6.29 16.33 8.69
N ALA A 122 -6.98 16.02 7.59
CA ALA A 122 -6.60 14.94 6.71
C ALA A 122 -5.25 15.21 6.04
N THR A 123 -4.37 14.22 6.06
CA THR A 123 -3.03 14.30 5.49
C THR A 123 -2.77 13.14 4.53
N ILE A 124 -1.64 13.18 3.84
CA ILE A 124 -1.20 12.08 2.97
C ILE A 124 -1.14 10.74 3.72
N PHE A 125 -0.87 10.75 5.03
CA PHE A 125 -0.86 9.53 5.83
C PHE A 125 -2.24 8.90 5.96
N ASP A 126 -3.29 9.70 6.01
CA ASP A 126 -4.66 9.19 6.00
C ASP A 126 -4.97 8.52 4.66
N GLY A 127 -4.50 9.10 3.56
CA GLY A 127 -4.59 8.49 2.23
C GLY A 127 -3.87 7.15 2.15
N LEU A 128 -2.67 7.05 2.73
CA LEU A 128 -1.91 5.79 2.77
C LEU A 128 -2.60 4.70 3.59
N ARG A 129 -3.31 5.07 4.64
CA ARG A 129 -3.99 4.11 5.52
C ARG A 129 -5.32 3.62 4.97
N VAL A 130 -5.86 4.24 3.92
CA VAL A 130 -7.19 3.89 3.40
C VAL A 130 -7.27 2.41 3.02
N ILE A 131 -6.26 1.88 2.32
CA ILE A 131 -6.26 0.47 1.92
C ILE A 131 -6.24 -0.44 3.14
N SER A 132 -5.33 -0.21 4.09
CA SER A 132 -5.21 -1.04 5.29
C SER A 132 -6.45 -0.94 6.20
N ASN A 133 -7.14 0.20 6.23
CA ASN A 133 -8.33 0.39 7.05
C ASN A 133 -9.61 -0.09 6.35
N HIS A 134 -9.62 -0.11 5.02
CA HIS A 134 -10.80 -0.47 4.24
C HIS A 134 -11.01 -1.99 4.16
N TYR A 135 -9.94 -2.76 4.15
CA TYR A 135 -9.99 -4.20 3.97
C TYR A 135 -9.74 -4.95 5.28
N GLN A 136 -10.50 -6.03 5.44
CA GLN A 136 -10.16 -7.08 6.42
C GLN A 136 -9.50 -8.23 5.68
N HIS A 137 -8.52 -8.84 6.32
CA HIS A 137 -7.89 -10.03 5.77
C HIS A 137 -8.21 -11.25 6.64
N SER A 138 -8.36 -12.40 5.99
CA SER A 138 -8.36 -13.66 6.70
C SER A 138 -6.91 -14.01 7.02
N SER A 139 -6.49 -13.74 8.24
CA SER A 139 -5.28 -14.40 8.71
C SER A 139 -5.66 -15.83 9.10
N THR A 140 -5.28 -16.78 8.28
CA THR A 140 -5.17 -18.14 8.77
C THR A 140 -3.92 -18.20 9.64
N PRO A 141 -4.03 -18.62 10.89
CA PRO A 141 -2.84 -18.80 11.75
C PRO A 141 -1.90 -19.84 11.16
#